data_5318c8255efa8d3108cb436fba4bb0cc
#
_entry.id   5318c8255efa8d3108cb436fba4bb0cc
#
_cell.length_a   1.000
_cell.length_b   1.000
_cell.length_c   1.000
_cell.angle_alpha   90.00
_cell.angle_beta   90.00
_cell.angle_gamma   90.00
#
_symmetry.space_group_name_H-M   'P 1'
#
loop_
_entity.id
_entity.type
_entity.pdbx_description
1 polymer ?
#
loop_
_entity_poly.entity_id
_entity_poly.type
_entity_poly.pdbx_seq_one_letter_code
_entity_poly.pdbx_strand_id
1 'polypeptide(L)' 'MAEWLWEGFESLVVLDTETTGIDPARERVIELAALKMTPAGGEESFDLLVSLPEGRRVPPFISRLTGITDEQLARE' A
#
# COMPACT_ATOMS: atom_id res chain seq x y z
N MET A 1 -15.84 -9.23 13.28
CA MET A 1 -14.88 -8.38 14.01
C MET A 1 -15.37 -8.21 15.45
N ALA A 2 -14.45 -8.20 16.40
CA ALA A 2 -14.81 -8.07 17.81
C ALA A 2 -15.40 -6.70 18.12
N GLU A 3 -16.51 -6.68 18.88
CA GLU A 3 -17.22 -5.43 19.17
C GLU A 3 -16.39 -4.43 19.95
N TRP A 4 -15.47 -4.90 20.79
CA TRP A 4 -14.63 -4.02 21.59
C TRP A 4 -13.70 -3.12 20.73
N LEU A 5 -13.41 -3.52 19.48
CA LEU A 5 -12.60 -2.71 18.56
C LEU A 5 -13.29 -1.39 18.22
N TRP A 6 -14.61 -1.35 18.32
CA TRP A 6 -15.39 -0.18 17.92
C TRP A 6 -15.67 0.79 19.06
N GLU A 7 -15.26 0.45 20.30
CA GLU A 7 -15.44 1.37 21.41
C GLU A 7 -14.57 2.60 21.22
N GLY A 8 -15.20 3.75 21.05
CA GLY A 8 -14.49 5.00 20.82
C GLY A 8 -14.10 5.29 19.39
N PHE A 9 -14.47 4.40 18.43
CA PHE A 9 -14.13 4.57 17.01
C PHE A 9 -15.37 4.51 16.14
N GLU A 10 -15.43 5.40 15.15
CA GLU A 10 -16.48 5.38 14.12
C GLU A 10 -16.03 4.59 12.89
N SER A 11 -14.73 4.48 12.69
CA SER A 11 -14.15 3.72 11.58
C SER A 11 -12.74 3.27 11.92
N LEU A 12 -12.28 2.25 11.23
CA LEU A 12 -10.88 1.80 11.25
C LEU A 12 -10.35 1.83 9.83
N VAL A 13 -9.12 2.28 9.67
CA VAL A 13 -8.44 2.25 8.38
C VAL A 13 -7.19 1.40 8.52
N VAL A 14 -7.08 0.39 7.67
CA VAL A 14 -5.88 -0.45 7.58
C VAL A 14 -5.09 0.02 6.37
N LEU A 15 -3.83 0.37 6.58
CA LEU A 15 -2.93 0.79 5.51
C LEU A 15 -1.86 -0.26 5.29
N ASP A 16 -1.54 -0.48 4.04
CA ASP A 16 -0.42 -1.35 3.66
C ASP A 16 0.35 -0.68 2.54
N THR A 17 1.67 -0.79 2.58
CA THR A 17 2.53 -0.21 1.56
C THR A 17 3.55 -1.22 1.08
N GLU A 18 3.88 -1.14 -0.20
CA GLU A 18 5.02 -1.84 -0.77
C GLU A 18 6.07 -0.80 -1.17
N THR A 19 7.33 -1.11 -0.93
CA THR A 19 8.43 -0.17 -1.16
C THR A 19 9.53 -0.83 -1.99
N THR A 20 10.49 -0.02 -2.44
CA THR A 20 11.64 -0.52 -3.18
C THR A 20 12.67 -1.23 -2.29
N GLY A 21 12.52 -1.14 -0.96
CA GLY A 21 13.41 -1.78 -0.01
C GLY A 21 13.08 -1.35 1.41
N ILE A 22 14.01 -1.57 2.33
CA ILE A 22 13.79 -1.39 3.76
C ILE A 22 14.45 -0.14 4.36
N ASP A 23 15.24 0.58 3.60
CA ASP A 23 15.91 1.80 4.07
C ASP A 23 15.01 3.01 3.85
N PRO A 24 14.36 3.56 4.90
CA PRO A 24 13.39 4.64 4.72
C PRO A 24 14.00 5.94 4.18
N ALA A 25 15.32 6.10 4.25
CA ALA A 25 16.00 7.29 3.72
C ALA A 25 16.18 7.24 2.21
N ARG A 26 16.17 6.04 1.61
CA ARG A 26 16.49 5.83 0.19
C ARG A 26 15.36 5.23 -0.61
N GLU A 27 14.49 4.48 0.05
CA GLU A 27 13.47 3.72 -0.67
C GLU A 27 12.24 4.57 -0.92
N ARG A 28 11.45 4.11 -1.90
CA ARG A 28 10.22 4.78 -2.32
C ARG A 28 9.05 3.82 -2.18
N VAL A 29 7.90 4.37 -1.83
CA VAL A 29 6.65 3.62 -1.84
C VAL A 29 6.25 3.40 -3.29
N ILE A 30 5.96 2.15 -3.65
CA ILE A 30 5.53 1.79 -5.00
C ILE A 30 4.07 1.32 -5.05
N GLU A 31 3.49 0.98 -3.91
CA GLU A 31 2.08 0.65 -3.80
C GLU A 31 1.55 1.15 -2.47
N LEU A 32 0.35 1.71 -2.48
CA LEU A 32 -0.37 2.10 -1.28
C LEU A 32 -1.77 1.50 -1.36
N ALA A 33 -2.12 0.67 -0.39
CA ALA A 33 -3.44 0.09 -0.28
C ALA A 33 -4.07 0.52 1.04
N ALA A 34 -5.38 0.73 1.04
CA ALA A 34 -6.11 1.08 2.24
C ALA A 34 -7.47 0.39 2.25
N LEU A 35 -7.87 -0.02 3.45
CA LEU A 35 -9.19 -0.59 3.70
C LEU A 35 -9.81 0.15 4.88
N LYS A 36 -10.95 0.79 4.65
CA LYS A 36 -11.73 1.44 5.71
C LYS A 36 -12.93 0.58 6.06
N MET A 37 -13.13 0.37 7.34
CA MET A 37 -14.25 -0.43 7.87
C MET A 37 -15.04 0.38 8.87
N THR A 38 -16.36 0.11 8.95
CA THR A 38 -17.25 0.73 9.92
C THR A 38 -17.96 -0.32 10.74
N PRO A 39 -18.49 0.04 11.95
CA PRO A 39 -19.20 -0.93 12.80
C PRO A 39 -20.43 -1.56 12.13
N ALA A 40 -21.06 -0.85 11.21
CA ALA A 40 -22.23 -1.34 10.48
C ALA A 40 -21.89 -2.34 9.38
N GLY A 41 -20.60 -2.67 9.20
CA GLY A 41 -20.13 -3.59 8.18
C GLY A 41 -19.78 -2.95 6.85
N GLY A 42 -19.81 -1.60 6.77
CA GLY A 42 -19.40 -0.91 5.56
C GLY A 42 -17.90 -1.03 5.33
N GLU A 43 -17.51 -1.20 4.07
CA GLU A 43 -16.11 -1.29 3.67
C GLU A 43 -15.85 -0.45 2.44
N GLU A 44 -14.72 0.25 2.43
CA GLU A 44 -14.22 0.96 1.28
C GLU A 44 -12.73 0.66 1.16
N SER A 45 -12.27 0.36 -0.04
CA SER A 45 -10.85 0.06 -0.26
C SER A 45 -10.34 0.74 -1.52
N PHE A 46 -9.04 1.00 -1.54
CA PHE A 46 -8.34 1.40 -2.75
C PHE A 46 -6.94 0.82 -2.75
N ASP A 47 -6.38 0.76 -3.94
CA ASP A 47 -5.03 0.26 -4.16
C ASP A 47 -4.43 1.09 -5.28
N LEU A 48 -3.31 1.76 -4.99
CA LEU A 48 -2.65 2.65 -5.94
C LEU A 48 -1.20 2.23 -6.13
N LEU A 49 -0.78 2.16 -7.39
CA LEU A 49 0.63 2.06 -7.72
C LEU A 49 1.20 3.48 -7.83
N VAL A 50 2.44 3.64 -7.41
CA VAL A 50 3.10 4.94 -7.39
C VAL A 50 4.33 4.86 -8.29
N SER A 51 4.41 5.77 -9.27
CA SER A 51 5.54 5.80 -10.19
C SER A 51 6.83 6.17 -9.46
N LEU A 52 7.94 5.68 -9.96
CA LEU A 52 9.26 6.03 -9.45
C LEU A 52 9.84 7.23 -10.19
N PRO A 53 10.74 7.99 -9.54
CA PRO A 53 11.48 9.04 -10.23
C PRO A 53 12.26 8.49 -11.43
N GLU A 54 12.50 9.33 -12.41
CA GLU A 54 13.29 8.96 -13.57
C GLU A 54 14.64 8.39 -13.14
N GLY A 55 15.04 7.29 -13.75
CA GLY A 55 16.29 6.60 -13.44
C GLY A 55 16.22 5.61 -12.29
N ARG A 56 15.11 5.62 -11.52
CA ARG A 56 14.91 4.62 -10.48
C ARG A 56 14.17 3.42 -11.06
N ARG A 57 14.56 2.25 -10.60
CA ARG A 57 13.92 0.99 -10.99
C ARG A 57 13.55 0.18 -9.77
N VAL A 58 12.56 -0.66 -9.92
CA VAL A 58 12.21 -1.63 -8.88
C VAL A 58 13.32 -2.69 -8.85
N PRO A 59 13.99 -2.90 -7.71
CA PRO A 59 15.00 -3.96 -7.65
C PRO A 59 14.38 -5.32 -8.00
N PRO A 60 15.10 -6.18 -8.73
CA PRO A 60 14.56 -7.50 -9.12
C PRO A 60 14.03 -8.32 -7.95
N PHE A 61 14.69 -8.25 -6.81
CA PHE A 61 14.24 -8.92 -5.59
C PHE A 61 12.85 -8.44 -5.16
N ILE A 62 12.63 -7.12 -5.21
CA ILE A 62 11.35 -6.52 -4.82
C ILE A 62 10.27 -6.88 -5.83
N SER A 63 10.57 -6.86 -7.13
CA SER A 63 9.61 -7.29 -8.15
C SER A 63 9.16 -8.74 -7.92
N ARG A 64 10.08 -9.62 -7.56
CA ARG A 64 9.74 -11.02 -7.28
C ARG A 64 8.88 -11.15 -6.03
N LEU A 65 9.17 -10.34 -5.00
CA LEU A 65 8.44 -10.39 -3.74
C LEU A 65 7.03 -9.83 -3.86
N THR A 66 6.86 -8.71 -4.56
CA THR A 66 5.60 -7.96 -4.62
C THR A 66 4.79 -8.23 -5.88
N GLY A 67 5.41 -8.70 -6.94
CA GLY A 67 4.79 -8.82 -8.25
C GLY A 67 4.72 -7.51 -9.03
N ILE A 68 5.24 -6.42 -8.48
CA ILE A 68 5.22 -5.11 -9.13
C ILE A 68 6.44 -4.95 -10.01
N THR A 69 6.23 -4.48 -11.25
CA THR A 69 7.27 -4.34 -12.25
C THR A 69 7.47 -2.88 -12.66
N ASP A 70 8.63 -2.59 -13.24
CA ASP A 70 8.90 -1.26 -13.80
C ASP A 70 7.86 -0.88 -14.85
N GLU A 71 7.43 -1.83 -15.68
CA GLU A 71 6.43 -1.59 -16.72
C GLU A 71 5.09 -1.18 -16.14
N GLN A 72 4.69 -1.78 -15.02
CA GLN A 72 3.45 -1.39 -14.34
C GLN A 72 3.54 0.03 -13.80
N LEU A 73 4.66 0.39 -13.18
CA LEU A 73 4.83 1.72 -12.61
C LEU A 73 4.97 2.79 -13.67
N ALA A 74 5.48 2.46 -14.83
CA ALA A 74 5.63 3.41 -15.94
C ALA A 74 4.28 3.90 -16.49
N ARG A 75 3.19 3.22 -16.16
CA ARG A 75 1.83 3.61 -16.58
C ARG A 75 1.16 4.59 -15.64
N GLU A 76 1.76 4.84 -14.48
CA GLU A 76 1.19 5.70 -13.44
C GLU A 76 1.64 7.16 -13.50
#